data_9e613d12b74cce2480c78da97b64db47
#
_entry.id   9e613d12b74cce2480c78da97b64db47
#
_cell.length_a   1.000
_cell.length_b   1.000
_cell.length_c   1.000
_cell.angle_alpha   90.00
_cell.angle_beta   90.00
_cell.angle_gamma   90.00
#
_symmetry.space_group_name_H-M   'P 1'
#
loop_
_entity.id
_entity.type
_entity.pdbx_description
1 polymer ?
#
loop_
_entity_poly.entity_id
_entity_poly.type
_entity_poly.pdbx_seq_one_letter_code
_entity_poly.pdbx_strand_id
1 'polypeptide(L)'
;FNILSFSPNSRFSISMFEGGVYKSFDNQNGKINPDVSFFLPIIGAKAFDIDSTNNIIYGFNWSLLLFENLKIYNQIALNPNSSSKGIQSGIKWLNPLKSSNSFLNIEWNTSSSTMFSMNQGQLNQTYSHLGHELAHPLGSGFQEILLRGQFSYKISFIRFNYNYAKIQDIYNGNEI
;
A
#
# COMPACT_ATOMS: atom_id res chain seq x y z
N PHE A 1 -13.25 2.21 0.18
CA PHE A 1 -12.18 1.69 1.01
C PHE A 1 -12.71 1.43 2.42
N ASN A 2 -12.53 0.22 2.91
CA ASN A 2 -12.93 -0.21 4.25
C ASN A 2 -11.70 -0.66 5.03
N ILE A 3 -11.64 -0.36 6.32
CA ILE A 3 -10.59 -0.83 7.21
C ILE A 3 -11.19 -1.23 8.55
N LEU A 4 -10.77 -2.39 9.05
CA LEU A 4 -11.08 -2.88 10.39
C LEU A 4 -9.77 -3.02 11.16
N SER A 5 -9.64 -2.34 12.28
CA SER A 5 -8.44 -2.34 13.11
C SER A 5 -8.75 -2.84 14.51
N PHE A 6 -7.81 -3.61 15.05
CA PHE A 6 -7.86 -4.13 16.39
C PHE A 6 -6.50 -3.95 17.08
N SER A 7 -6.50 -3.39 18.28
CA SER A 7 -5.29 -3.15 19.07
C SER A 7 -5.54 -3.68 20.49
N PRO A 8 -5.17 -4.95 20.77
CA PRO A 8 -5.37 -5.55 22.07
C PRO A 8 -4.59 -4.87 23.20
N ASN A 9 -3.54 -4.17 22.87
CA ASN A 9 -2.74 -3.37 23.77
C ASN A 9 -2.01 -2.24 23.03
N SER A 10 -1.32 -1.38 23.77
CA SER A 10 -0.57 -0.25 23.20
C SER A 10 0.64 -0.63 22.37
N ARG A 11 1.08 -1.89 22.41
CA ARG A 11 2.28 -2.37 21.70
C ARG A 11 1.98 -3.11 20.41
N PHE A 12 0.79 -3.69 20.27
CA PHE A 12 0.42 -4.49 19.12
C PHE A 12 -0.84 -3.96 18.45
N SER A 13 -0.81 -3.83 17.15
CA SER A 13 -1.98 -3.53 16.34
C SER A 13 -2.00 -4.40 15.09
N ILE A 14 -3.20 -4.75 14.67
CA ILE A 14 -3.51 -5.54 13.50
C ILE A 14 -4.69 -4.89 12.78
N SER A 15 -4.67 -4.87 11.46
CA SER A 15 -5.81 -4.39 10.69
C SER A 15 -5.95 -5.15 9.38
N MET A 16 -7.19 -5.24 8.92
CA MET A 16 -7.54 -5.72 7.59
C MET A 16 -8.15 -4.56 6.81
N PHE A 17 -7.91 -4.50 5.53
CA PHE A 17 -8.50 -3.50 4.66
C PHE A 17 -8.95 -4.09 3.33
N GLU A 18 -9.90 -3.42 2.72
CA GLU A 18 -10.43 -3.70 1.40
C GLU A 18 -10.55 -2.39 0.64
N GLY A 19 -9.99 -2.32 -0.54
CA GLY A 19 -10.14 -1.22 -1.49
C GLY A 19 -10.74 -1.72 -2.79
N GLY A 20 -11.48 -0.88 -3.50
CA GLY A 20 -12.02 -1.27 -4.80
C GLY A 20 -12.14 -0.07 -5.74
N VAL A 21 -11.83 -0.30 -7.01
CA VAL A 21 -12.12 0.59 -8.13
C VAL A 21 -13.08 -0.14 -9.05
N TYR A 22 -14.26 0.45 -9.27
CA TYR A 22 -15.24 -0.14 -10.16
C TYR A 22 -15.11 0.41 -11.59
N LYS A 23 -15.50 -0.40 -12.55
CA LYS A 23 -15.60 0.00 -13.94
C LYS A 23 -16.81 0.91 -14.14
N SER A 24 -16.58 2.19 -14.37
CA SER A 24 -17.68 3.17 -14.53
C SER A 24 -18.27 3.23 -15.93
N PHE A 25 -17.56 2.69 -16.92
CA PHE A 25 -17.96 2.73 -18.32
C PHE A 25 -17.49 1.48 -19.09
N ASP A 26 -18.35 0.94 -19.91
CA ASP A 26 -18.06 -0.17 -20.82
C ASP A 26 -18.35 0.25 -22.26
N ASN A 27 -17.46 -0.11 -23.19
CA ASN A 27 -17.61 0.27 -24.60
C ASN A 27 -18.84 -0.36 -25.27
N GLN A 28 -19.34 -1.48 -24.73
CA GLN A 28 -20.53 -2.17 -25.28
C GLN A 28 -21.81 -1.78 -24.56
N ASN A 29 -21.74 -1.59 -23.24
CA ASN A 29 -22.91 -1.39 -22.37
C ASN A 29 -23.07 0.06 -21.89
N GLY A 30 -22.12 0.96 -22.20
CA GLY A 30 -22.15 2.35 -21.77
C GLY A 30 -21.80 2.53 -20.29
N LYS A 31 -22.53 3.43 -19.60
CA LYS A 31 -22.29 3.73 -18.19
C LYS A 31 -22.73 2.59 -17.29
N ILE A 32 -21.84 2.13 -16.43
CA ILE A 32 -22.09 1.12 -15.40
C ILE A 32 -22.25 1.82 -14.06
N ASN A 33 -23.30 1.47 -13.32
CA ASN A 33 -23.46 1.92 -11.94
C ASN A 33 -22.77 0.92 -10.99
N PRO A 34 -22.13 1.40 -9.92
CA PRO A 34 -21.54 0.50 -8.93
C PRO A 34 -22.62 -0.31 -8.22
N ASP A 35 -22.32 -1.58 -7.94
CA ASP A 35 -23.16 -2.42 -7.11
C ASP A 35 -23.26 -1.89 -5.68
N VAL A 36 -24.34 -2.23 -4.98
CA VAL A 36 -24.57 -1.82 -3.58
C VAL A 36 -23.47 -2.33 -2.66
N SER A 37 -22.86 -3.47 -2.96
CA SER A 37 -21.72 -4.05 -2.23
C SER A 37 -20.54 -3.08 -2.09
N PHE A 38 -20.34 -2.20 -3.09
CA PHE A 38 -19.29 -1.18 -3.05
C PHE A 38 -19.46 -0.14 -1.93
N PHE A 39 -20.69 0.11 -1.51
CA PHE A 39 -21.03 1.09 -0.49
C PHE A 39 -21.15 0.48 0.92
N LEU A 40 -21.15 -0.84 1.01
CA LEU A 40 -21.25 -1.51 2.31
C LEU A 40 -19.91 -1.39 3.07
N PRO A 41 -19.92 -0.94 4.33
CA PRO A 41 -18.73 -0.84 5.16
C PRO A 41 -18.34 -2.20 5.78
N ILE A 42 -18.43 -3.27 5.01
CA ILE A 42 -18.16 -4.64 5.46
C ILE A 42 -16.99 -5.16 4.65
N ILE A 43 -15.90 -5.56 5.32
CA ILE A 43 -14.76 -6.19 4.66
C ILE A 43 -15.19 -7.56 4.13
N GLY A 44 -14.87 -7.83 2.86
CA GLY A 44 -15.30 -9.02 2.13
C GLY A 44 -16.61 -8.85 1.37
N ALA A 45 -17.39 -7.80 1.59
CA ALA A 45 -18.64 -7.58 0.85
C ALA A 45 -18.41 -7.47 -0.66
N LYS A 46 -17.31 -6.84 -1.07
CA LYS A 46 -16.93 -6.71 -2.49
C LYS A 46 -16.46 -8.01 -3.12
N ALA A 47 -16.09 -9.02 -2.32
CA ALA A 47 -15.74 -10.34 -2.82
C ALA A 47 -16.93 -11.13 -3.38
N PHE A 48 -18.15 -10.80 -2.94
CA PHE A 48 -19.36 -11.43 -3.44
C PHE A 48 -19.79 -10.86 -4.79
N ASP A 49 -19.30 -9.69 -5.15
CA ASP A 49 -19.44 -9.08 -6.48
C ASP A 49 -18.28 -9.56 -7.37
N ILE A 50 -18.26 -10.86 -7.63
CA ILE A 50 -17.23 -11.54 -8.45
C ILE A 50 -17.48 -11.29 -9.96
N ASP A 51 -18.02 -10.18 -10.30
CA ASP A 51 -17.95 -9.75 -11.68
C ASP A 51 -16.50 -9.34 -11.95
N SER A 52 -15.81 -10.05 -12.84
CA SER A 52 -14.38 -9.92 -13.18
C SER A 52 -13.98 -8.51 -13.68
N THR A 53 -14.87 -7.54 -13.56
CA THR A 53 -14.74 -6.17 -14.05
C THR A 53 -14.23 -5.18 -13.02
N ASN A 54 -14.23 -5.53 -11.71
CA ASN A 54 -13.82 -4.64 -10.64
C ASN A 54 -12.40 -4.94 -10.15
N ASN A 55 -11.60 -3.90 -9.93
CA ASN A 55 -10.26 -4.04 -9.37
C ASN A 55 -10.33 -3.93 -7.84
N ILE A 56 -10.22 -5.07 -7.15
CA ILE A 56 -10.37 -5.15 -5.70
C ILE A 56 -9.03 -5.57 -5.09
N ILE A 57 -8.62 -4.87 -4.04
CA ILE A 57 -7.42 -5.16 -3.25
C ILE A 57 -7.84 -5.43 -1.82
N TYR A 58 -7.35 -6.55 -1.29
CA TYR A 58 -7.42 -6.90 0.12
C TYR A 58 -6.06 -6.73 0.75
N GLY A 59 -6.04 -6.34 2.01
CA GLY A 59 -4.77 -6.22 2.69
C GLY A 59 -4.87 -6.47 4.18
N PHE A 60 -3.69 -6.73 4.72
CA PHE A 60 -3.48 -7.02 6.11
C PHE A 60 -2.26 -6.25 6.60
N ASN A 61 -2.44 -5.52 7.71
CA ASN A 61 -1.38 -4.78 8.37
C ASN A 61 -1.18 -5.30 9.78
N TRP A 62 0.05 -5.29 10.24
CA TRP A 62 0.35 -5.44 11.65
C TRP A 62 1.53 -4.58 12.06
N SER A 63 1.56 -4.21 13.31
CA SER A 63 2.71 -3.54 13.90
C SER A 63 2.91 -3.97 15.36
N LEU A 64 4.17 -4.06 15.74
CA LEU A 64 4.62 -4.47 17.07
C LEU A 64 5.68 -3.50 17.58
N LEU A 65 5.43 -2.93 18.76
CA LEU A 65 6.43 -2.20 19.52
C LEU A 65 7.19 -3.19 20.40
N LEU A 66 8.38 -3.63 19.93
CA LEU A 66 9.20 -4.63 20.63
C LEU A 66 9.72 -4.10 21.97
N PHE A 67 10.27 -2.91 21.94
CA PHE A 67 10.72 -2.15 23.10
C PHE A 67 10.01 -0.82 23.12
N GLU A 68 10.25 0.02 24.11
CA GLU A 68 9.61 1.35 24.19
C GLU A 68 9.89 2.24 22.96
N ASN A 69 10.92 1.90 22.21
CA ASN A 69 11.43 2.74 21.13
C ASN A 69 11.64 2.01 19.78
N LEU A 70 11.42 0.70 19.69
CA LEU A 70 11.63 -0.06 18.46
C LEU A 70 10.31 -0.63 17.96
N LYS A 71 9.82 -0.14 16.82
CA LYS A 71 8.60 -0.60 16.16
C LYS A 71 8.94 -1.37 14.88
N ILE A 72 8.40 -2.58 14.77
CA ILE A 72 8.37 -3.34 13.52
C ILE A 72 6.95 -3.25 12.95
N TYR A 73 6.83 -3.16 11.64
CA TYR A 73 5.54 -3.15 10.95
C TYR A 73 5.63 -3.83 9.60
N ASN A 74 4.49 -4.36 9.19
CA ASN A 74 4.36 -5.01 7.89
C ASN A 74 2.95 -4.76 7.33
N GLN A 75 2.87 -4.67 6.01
CA GLN A 75 1.63 -4.67 5.24
C GLN A 75 1.77 -5.65 4.09
N ILE A 76 0.74 -6.46 3.89
CA ILE A 76 0.59 -7.31 2.71
C ILE A 76 -0.71 -6.91 2.03
N ALA A 77 -0.66 -6.71 0.73
CA ALA A 77 -1.82 -6.42 -0.09
C ALA A 77 -1.89 -7.46 -1.23
N LEU A 78 -3.09 -7.92 -1.52
CA LEU A 78 -3.38 -8.93 -2.52
C LEU A 78 -4.44 -8.40 -3.48
N ASN A 79 -4.19 -8.58 -4.76
CA ASN A 79 -5.18 -8.35 -5.81
C ASN A 79 -5.55 -9.70 -6.43
N PRO A 80 -6.68 -10.31 -6.06
CA PRO A 80 -7.07 -11.63 -6.54
C PRO A 80 -7.33 -11.64 -8.06
N ASN A 81 -7.81 -10.53 -8.63
CA ASN A 81 -8.15 -10.46 -10.06
C ASN A 81 -6.91 -10.54 -10.96
N SER A 82 -5.77 -10.05 -10.51
CA SER A 82 -4.48 -10.12 -11.22
C SER A 82 -3.50 -11.12 -10.62
N SER A 83 -3.91 -11.84 -9.57
CA SER A 83 -3.03 -12.72 -8.77
C SER A 83 -1.76 -12.02 -8.30
N SER A 84 -1.85 -10.72 -8.05
CA SER A 84 -0.73 -9.85 -7.73
C SER A 84 -0.66 -9.55 -6.25
N LYS A 85 0.55 -9.18 -5.79
CA LYS A 85 0.82 -8.87 -4.39
C LYS A 85 1.69 -7.64 -4.24
N GLY A 86 1.47 -6.91 -3.14
CA GLY A 86 2.35 -5.86 -2.65
C GLY A 86 2.74 -6.14 -1.21
N ILE A 87 3.98 -5.84 -0.85
CA ILE A 87 4.50 -6.03 0.50
C ILE A 87 5.25 -4.77 0.92
N GLN A 88 5.00 -4.32 2.13
CA GLN A 88 5.77 -3.32 2.84
C GLN A 88 6.24 -3.91 4.15
N SER A 89 7.52 -3.76 4.47
CA SER A 89 8.10 -4.18 5.73
C SER A 89 9.04 -3.11 6.25
N GLY A 90 8.94 -2.76 7.51
CA GLY A 90 9.76 -1.70 8.06
C GLY A 90 10.09 -1.86 9.53
N ILE A 91 11.18 -1.22 9.91
CA ILE A 91 11.64 -1.08 11.29
C ILE A 91 11.84 0.41 11.56
N LYS A 92 11.22 0.90 12.63
CA LYS A 92 11.36 2.28 13.07
C LYS A 92 11.91 2.34 14.48
N TRP A 93 13.06 2.97 14.63
CA TRP A 93 13.67 3.24 15.91
C TRP A 93 13.39 4.69 16.32
N LEU A 94 12.68 4.85 17.42
CA LEU A 94 12.31 6.14 17.99
C LEU A 94 13.34 6.55 19.04
N ASN A 95 13.66 7.84 19.07
CA ASN A 95 14.61 8.42 20.02
C ASN A 95 15.94 7.64 20.12
N PRO A 96 16.61 7.35 18.98
CA PRO A 96 17.92 6.73 19.02
C PRO A 96 18.88 7.60 19.83
N LEU A 97 19.80 6.96 20.53
CA LEU A 97 20.78 7.66 21.38
C LEU A 97 20.15 8.52 22.49
N LYS A 98 18.91 8.20 22.90
CA LYS A 98 18.15 8.99 23.89
C LYS A 98 17.93 10.47 23.50
N SER A 99 18.08 10.79 22.24
CA SER A 99 17.80 12.12 21.70
C SER A 99 16.30 12.27 21.45
N SER A 100 15.66 13.22 22.12
CA SER A 100 14.24 13.50 21.92
C SER A 100 13.96 13.98 20.48
N ASN A 101 12.79 13.63 19.96
CA ASN A 101 12.37 13.98 18.58
C ASN A 101 13.30 13.46 17.47
N SER A 102 14.02 12.36 17.73
CA SER A 102 14.85 11.70 16.75
C SER A 102 14.24 10.37 16.33
N PHE A 103 14.48 9.95 15.10
CA PHE A 103 14.09 8.63 14.62
C PHE A 103 14.99 8.14 13.49
N LEU A 104 15.04 6.83 13.34
CA LEU A 104 15.59 6.14 12.19
C LEU A 104 14.55 5.13 11.69
N ASN A 105 14.28 5.13 10.40
CA ASN A 105 13.35 4.21 9.75
C ASN A 105 14.02 3.56 8.54
N ILE A 106 13.95 2.24 8.48
CA ILE A 106 14.33 1.45 7.31
C ILE A 106 13.08 0.72 6.85
N GLU A 107 12.79 0.80 5.56
CA GLU A 107 11.59 0.23 4.97
C GLU A 107 11.95 -0.43 3.63
N TRP A 108 11.40 -1.58 3.39
CA TRP A 108 11.44 -2.29 2.13
C TRP A 108 10.03 -2.45 1.59
N ASN A 109 9.83 -2.01 0.34
CA ASN A 109 8.57 -2.07 -0.38
C ASN A 109 8.75 -2.86 -1.67
N THR A 110 7.76 -3.64 -2.03
CA THR A 110 7.72 -4.31 -3.33
C THR A 110 6.28 -4.45 -3.81
N SER A 111 6.11 -4.42 -5.11
CA SER A 111 4.82 -4.58 -5.76
C SER A 111 4.97 -5.34 -7.07
N SER A 112 4.07 -6.28 -7.32
CA SER A 112 3.93 -6.92 -8.63
C SER A 112 3.51 -5.90 -9.69
N SER A 113 3.86 -6.14 -10.95
CA SER A 113 3.60 -5.22 -12.08
C SER A 113 2.12 -4.92 -12.33
N THR A 114 1.22 -5.81 -11.91
CA THR A 114 -0.23 -5.67 -12.10
C THR A 114 -0.99 -5.42 -10.79
N MET A 115 -0.29 -5.08 -9.70
CA MET A 115 -0.93 -4.95 -8.37
C MET A 115 -2.00 -3.87 -8.32
N PHE A 116 -1.72 -2.70 -8.90
CA PHE A 116 -2.58 -1.54 -8.84
C PHE A 116 -3.25 -1.21 -10.19
N SER A 117 -3.04 -2.06 -11.20
CA SER A 117 -3.63 -1.93 -12.53
C SER A 117 -4.35 -3.21 -12.91
N MET A 118 -5.42 -3.10 -13.67
CA MET A 118 -6.01 -4.23 -14.38
C MET A 118 -5.22 -4.50 -15.66
N ASN A 119 -5.34 -5.73 -16.17
CA ASN A 119 -4.69 -6.19 -17.40
C ASN A 119 -4.81 -5.19 -18.56
N GLN A 120 -3.79 -5.19 -19.42
CA GLN A 120 -3.59 -4.30 -20.56
C GLN A 120 -4.90 -3.87 -21.27
N GLY A 121 -5.14 -2.55 -21.29
CA GLY A 121 -6.24 -1.92 -22.01
C GLY A 121 -7.38 -1.35 -21.16
N GLN A 122 -7.42 -1.59 -19.86
CA GLN A 122 -8.47 -1.05 -18.98
C GLN A 122 -7.92 0.02 -18.02
N LEU A 123 -7.46 1.15 -18.57
CA LEU A 123 -6.91 2.28 -17.81
C LEU A 123 -7.88 2.84 -16.75
N ASN A 124 -9.19 2.63 -16.92
CA ASN A 124 -10.21 3.18 -16.03
C ASN A 124 -10.31 2.46 -14.67
N GLN A 125 -9.54 1.40 -14.44
CA GLN A 125 -9.59 0.58 -13.22
C GLN A 125 -8.22 0.55 -12.51
N THR A 126 -7.34 1.47 -12.83
CA THR A 126 -6.09 1.64 -12.12
C THR A 126 -6.32 2.43 -10.83
N TYR A 127 -5.52 2.15 -9.80
CA TYR A 127 -5.49 2.97 -8.58
C TYR A 127 -4.71 4.27 -8.84
N SER A 128 -5.20 5.04 -9.82
CA SER A 128 -4.66 6.36 -10.17
C SER A 128 -5.78 7.39 -10.32
N HIS A 129 -5.48 8.64 -10.08
CA HIS A 129 -6.39 9.77 -10.25
C HIS A 129 -5.65 10.97 -10.82
N LEU A 130 -6.15 11.52 -11.93
CA LEU A 130 -5.55 12.67 -12.62
C LEU A 130 -4.04 12.48 -12.94
N GLY A 131 -3.64 11.27 -13.31
CA GLY A 131 -2.24 10.95 -13.62
C GLY A 131 -1.35 10.73 -12.40
N HIS A 132 -1.91 10.68 -11.18
CA HIS A 132 -1.19 10.40 -9.96
C HIS A 132 -1.57 9.02 -9.42
N GLU A 133 -0.56 8.23 -9.05
CA GLU A 133 -0.75 6.94 -8.39
C GLU A 133 -1.29 7.14 -6.97
N LEU A 134 -2.39 6.45 -6.63
CA LEU A 134 -3.06 6.58 -5.32
C LEU A 134 -2.49 5.63 -4.27
N ALA A 135 -1.96 4.47 -4.69
CA ALA A 135 -1.52 3.43 -3.77
C ALA A 135 -0.06 3.61 -3.35
N HIS A 136 0.83 3.84 -4.32
CA HIS A 136 2.25 4.07 -4.07
C HIS A 136 2.82 5.03 -5.14
N PRO A 137 3.73 5.96 -4.79
CA PRO A 137 4.27 6.93 -5.74
C PRO A 137 4.97 6.32 -6.97
N LEU A 138 5.53 5.10 -6.84
CA LEU A 138 6.16 4.36 -7.93
C LEU A 138 5.16 3.52 -8.75
N GLY A 139 3.86 3.53 -8.40
CA GLY A 139 2.85 2.71 -9.06
C GLY A 139 3.02 1.22 -8.76
N SER A 140 3.01 0.40 -9.81
CA SER A 140 3.17 -1.06 -9.75
C SER A 140 4.54 -1.50 -10.29
N GLY A 141 4.96 -2.74 -9.98
CA GLY A 141 6.16 -3.33 -10.59
C GLY A 141 7.47 -2.75 -10.08
N PHE A 142 7.62 -2.63 -8.78
CA PHE A 142 8.84 -2.06 -8.21
C PHE A 142 9.36 -2.83 -6.99
N GLN A 143 10.63 -2.61 -6.67
CA GLN A 143 11.26 -2.89 -5.39
C GLN A 143 11.95 -1.63 -4.90
N GLU A 144 11.75 -1.28 -3.64
CA GLU A 144 12.26 -0.05 -3.06
C GLU A 144 12.84 -0.29 -1.68
N ILE A 145 13.94 0.39 -1.38
CA ILE A 145 14.50 0.50 -0.02
C ILE A 145 14.52 1.97 0.34
N LEU A 146 13.87 2.29 1.46
CA LEU A 146 13.85 3.63 2.05
C LEU A 146 14.64 3.65 3.34
N LEU A 147 15.52 4.62 3.46
CA LEU A 147 16.20 4.95 4.71
C LEU A 147 15.89 6.40 5.06
N ARG A 148 15.19 6.62 6.17
CA ARG A 148 14.80 7.95 6.63
C ARG A 148 15.25 8.15 8.06
N GLY A 149 15.80 9.31 8.35
CA GLY A 149 16.19 9.64 9.71
C GLY A 149 16.10 11.12 10.01
N GLN A 150 15.92 11.38 11.28
CA GLN A 150 16.03 12.71 11.87
C GLN A 150 16.75 12.59 13.20
N PHE A 151 17.73 13.41 13.39
CA PHE A 151 18.43 13.58 14.66
C PHE A 151 18.29 15.02 15.12
N SER A 152 17.84 15.18 16.35
CA SER A 152 17.62 16.50 16.95
C SER A 152 18.58 16.70 18.13
N TYR A 153 19.20 17.85 18.19
CA TYR A 153 20.06 18.26 19.32
C TYR A 153 19.78 19.71 19.64
N LYS A 154 19.29 19.96 20.83
CA LYS A 154 18.87 21.31 21.30
C LYS A 154 17.86 21.91 20.28
N ILE A 155 18.24 23.05 19.66
CA ILE A 155 17.43 23.78 18.68
C ILE A 155 17.72 23.38 17.24
N SER A 156 18.68 22.48 17.00
CA SER A 156 19.10 22.05 15.66
C SER A 156 18.61 20.65 15.36
N PHE A 157 18.36 20.37 14.09
CA PHE A 157 18.09 19.02 13.63
C PHE A 157 18.73 18.77 12.27
N ILE A 158 19.04 17.49 12.02
CA ILE A 158 19.47 16.98 10.72
C ILE A 158 18.44 15.95 10.29
N ARG A 159 17.92 16.11 9.07
CA ARG A 159 17.03 15.12 8.44
C ARG A 159 17.70 14.62 7.18
N PHE A 160 17.61 13.31 6.95
CA PHE A 160 18.02 12.68 5.70
C PHE A 160 16.94 11.71 5.20
N ASN A 161 16.93 11.54 3.90
CA ASN A 161 16.07 10.59 3.20
C ASN A 161 16.91 10.01 2.05
N TYR A 162 17.03 8.69 2.04
CA TYR A 162 17.65 7.94 0.96
C TYR A 162 16.62 6.96 0.41
N ASN A 163 16.45 6.97 -0.89
CA ASN A 163 15.56 6.07 -1.61
C ASN A 163 16.37 5.39 -2.74
N TYR A 164 16.31 4.08 -2.76
CA TYR A 164 16.79 3.26 -3.86
C TYR A 164 15.61 2.43 -4.38
N ALA A 165 15.28 2.58 -5.65
CA ALA A 165 14.19 1.86 -6.27
C ALA A 165 14.65 1.19 -7.58
N LYS A 166 14.17 -0.03 -7.81
CA LYS A 166 14.26 -0.76 -9.05
C LYS A 166 12.84 -0.93 -9.59
N ILE A 167 12.59 -0.42 -10.78
CA ILE A 167 11.29 -0.46 -11.43
C ILE A 167 11.35 -1.49 -12.55
N GLN A 168 10.34 -2.36 -12.63
CA GLN A 168 10.19 -3.30 -13.75
C GLN A 168 9.51 -2.57 -14.91
N ASP A 169 10.12 -2.64 -16.08
CA ASP A 169 9.48 -2.14 -17.31
C ASP A 169 8.31 -3.06 -17.67
N ILE A 170 7.10 -2.53 -17.53
CA ILE A 170 5.86 -3.26 -17.81
C ILE A 170 5.75 -3.62 -19.30
N TYR A 171 6.44 -2.89 -20.19
CA TYR A 171 6.33 -3.09 -21.63
C TYR A 171 7.21 -4.24 -22.17
N ASN A 172 8.32 -4.55 -21.55
CA ASN A 172 9.29 -5.51 -22.11
C ASN A 172 9.62 -6.70 -21.22
N GLY A 173 9.09 -6.78 -20.00
CA GLY A 173 9.46 -7.83 -19.04
C GLY A 173 10.92 -7.80 -18.60
N ASN A 174 11.68 -6.79 -19.01
CA ASN A 174 13.07 -6.60 -18.66
C ASN A 174 13.20 -5.68 -17.44
N GLU A 175 14.10 -6.03 -16.57
CA GLU A 175 14.49 -5.17 -15.45
C GLU A 175 15.39 -4.03 -15.96
N ILE A 176 15.12 -2.80 -15.55
CA ILE A 176 15.98 -1.63 -15.77
C ILE A 176 16.94 -1.48 -14.60
#